data_0582bdfc713246aeece517187b97b111
#
_entry.id   0582bdfc713246aeece517187b97b111
#
_cell.length_a   1.000
_cell.length_b   1.000
_cell.length_c   1.000
_cell.angle_alpha   90.00
_cell.angle_beta   90.00
_cell.angle_gamma   90.00
#
_symmetry.space_group_name_H-M   'P 1'
#
loop_
_entity.id
_entity.type
_entity.pdbx_description
1 polymer ?
#
loop_
_entity_poly.entity_id
_entity_poly.type
_entity_poly.pdbx_seq_one_letter_code
_entity_poly.pdbx_strand_id
1 'polypeptide(L)'
;MLHRVVMLLGDAARRRTDGRDGLTYSQIRLLGTLEDIEPATQHRLAQALSVSDPAISRALRSLEADGLVQVVVDPAHARRRLVTLTETGRKAFHVNGKPLYDEFRAALVAAGFPYERYLEDTLRLAELLESD
;
A
#
# COMPACT_ATOMS: atom_id res chain seq x y z
N MET A 1 1.33 -2.52 -24.06
CA MET A 1 0.82 -1.19 -23.62
C MET A 1 0.55 -1.17 -22.11
N LEU A 2 -0.27 -2.08 -21.59
CA LEU A 2 -0.60 -2.15 -20.14
C LEU A 2 0.67 -2.26 -19.26
N HIS A 3 1.58 -3.17 -19.60
CA HIS A 3 2.84 -3.33 -18.87
C HIS A 3 3.64 -2.02 -18.77
N ARG A 4 3.70 -1.26 -19.86
CA ARG A 4 4.37 0.05 -19.87
C ARG A 4 3.69 1.06 -18.94
N VAL A 5 2.36 1.07 -18.91
CA VAL A 5 1.59 1.96 -18.02
C VAL A 5 1.87 1.62 -16.55
N VAL A 6 1.87 0.34 -16.19
CA VAL A 6 2.18 -0.11 -14.83
C VAL A 6 3.58 0.34 -14.40
N MET A 7 4.58 0.19 -15.28
CA MET A 7 5.93 0.65 -15.00
C MET A 7 6.00 2.17 -14.82
N LEU A 8 5.36 2.93 -15.69
CA LEU A 8 5.36 4.39 -15.63
C LEU A 8 4.68 4.92 -14.35
N LEU A 9 3.60 4.29 -13.92
CA LEU A 9 2.93 4.64 -12.67
C LEU A 9 3.84 4.40 -11.46
N GLY A 10 4.50 3.24 -11.41
CA GLY A 10 5.45 2.93 -10.35
C GLY A 10 6.63 3.91 -10.32
N ASP A 11 7.19 4.24 -11.46
CA ASP A 11 8.29 5.21 -11.57
C ASP A 11 7.85 6.62 -11.14
N ALA A 12 6.66 7.04 -11.54
CA ALA A 12 6.11 8.34 -11.15
C ALA A 12 5.93 8.44 -9.63
N ALA A 13 5.43 7.38 -9.00
CA ALA A 13 5.28 7.31 -7.54
C ALA A 13 6.63 7.36 -6.83
N ARG A 14 7.61 6.58 -7.27
CA ARG A 14 8.96 6.58 -6.70
C ARG A 14 9.64 7.95 -6.81
N ARG A 15 9.54 8.62 -7.96
CA ARG A 15 10.11 9.96 -8.14
C ARG A 15 9.53 10.99 -7.16
N ARG A 16 8.27 10.83 -6.78
CA ARG A 16 7.62 11.75 -5.83
C ARG A 16 8.03 11.50 -4.38
N THR A 17 8.50 10.30 -4.06
CA THR A 17 8.97 9.95 -2.72
C THR A 17 10.47 10.10 -2.52
N ASP A 18 11.24 10.03 -3.60
CA ASP A 18 12.70 10.16 -3.54
C ASP A 18 13.11 11.53 -3.01
N GLY A 19 14.03 11.53 -2.04
CA GLY A 19 14.55 12.75 -1.43
C GLY A 19 13.61 13.42 -0.42
N ARG A 20 12.47 12.85 -0.10
CA ARG A 20 11.61 13.32 0.99
C ARG A 20 12.00 12.64 2.30
N ASP A 21 12.03 13.42 3.39
CA ASP A 21 12.14 12.87 4.73
C ASP A 21 10.85 12.14 5.09
N GLY A 22 10.95 10.92 5.62
CA GLY A 22 9.80 10.14 6.05
C GLY A 22 9.77 8.75 5.46
N LEU A 23 8.58 8.27 5.08
CA LEU A 23 8.38 6.91 4.59
C LEU A 23 8.89 6.75 3.15
N THR A 24 9.51 5.58 2.87
CA THR A 24 9.83 5.18 1.50
C THR A 24 8.56 4.82 0.73
N TYR A 25 8.65 4.79 -0.60
CA TYR A 25 7.53 4.35 -1.45
C TYR A 25 7.02 2.94 -1.06
N SER A 26 7.93 2.00 -0.81
CA SER A 26 7.56 0.65 -0.39
C SER A 26 6.81 0.64 0.93
N GLN A 27 7.22 1.46 1.89
CA GLN A 27 6.55 1.60 3.18
C GLN A 27 5.16 2.24 3.03
N ILE A 28 5.05 3.30 2.24
CA ILE A 28 3.76 3.95 1.94
C ILE A 28 2.79 2.95 1.32
N ARG A 29 3.23 2.18 0.35
CA ARG A 29 2.43 1.17 -0.32
C ARG A 29 1.96 0.08 0.64
N LEU A 30 2.84 -0.40 1.50
CA LEU A 30 2.51 -1.43 2.49
C LEU A 30 1.51 -0.89 3.52
N LEU A 31 1.78 0.26 4.10
CA LEU A 31 0.91 0.84 5.12
C LEU A 31 -0.47 1.20 4.56
N GLY A 32 -0.53 1.73 3.34
CA GLY A 32 -1.80 2.04 2.67
C GLY A 32 -2.62 0.80 2.36
N THR A 33 -1.98 -0.27 1.87
CA THR A 33 -2.65 -1.55 1.62
C THR A 33 -3.14 -2.16 2.94
N LEU A 34 -2.32 -2.12 3.98
CA LEU A 34 -2.70 -2.64 5.29
C LEU A 34 -3.90 -1.87 5.87
N GLU A 35 -3.95 -0.56 5.71
CA GLU A 35 -5.10 0.24 6.16
C GLU A 35 -6.41 -0.24 5.54
N ASP A 36 -6.37 -0.67 4.28
CA ASP A 36 -7.55 -1.14 3.57
C ASP A 36 -8.01 -2.55 3.99
N ILE A 37 -7.09 -3.41 4.40
CA ILE A 37 -7.38 -4.83 4.66
C ILE A 37 -7.17 -5.29 6.11
N GLU A 38 -6.70 -4.41 7.00
CA GLU A 38 -6.45 -4.79 8.40
C GLU A 38 -7.72 -5.19 9.14
N PRO A 39 -7.65 -6.14 10.06
CA PRO A 39 -6.50 -6.97 10.39
C PRO A 39 -6.28 -8.04 9.33
N ALA A 40 -5.04 -8.28 8.95
CA ALA A 40 -4.70 -9.22 7.88
C ALA A 40 -3.56 -10.15 8.29
N THR A 41 -3.57 -11.38 7.77
CA THR A 41 -2.41 -12.25 7.90
C THR A 41 -1.26 -11.73 7.05
N GLN A 42 -0.05 -12.09 7.43
CA GLN A 42 1.15 -11.76 6.66
C GLN A 42 1.05 -12.28 5.22
N HIS A 43 0.53 -13.50 5.04
CA HIS A 43 0.35 -14.09 3.71
C HIS A 43 -0.66 -13.29 2.87
N ARG A 44 -1.79 -12.89 3.45
CA ARG A 44 -2.80 -12.06 2.75
C ARG A 44 -2.21 -10.73 2.31
N LEU A 45 -1.41 -10.12 3.17
CA LEU A 45 -0.74 -8.86 2.86
C LEU A 45 0.30 -9.02 1.74
N ALA A 46 1.07 -10.11 1.77
CA ALA A 46 2.02 -10.45 0.70
C ALA A 46 1.31 -10.61 -0.65
N GLN A 47 0.18 -11.31 -0.66
CA GLN A 47 -0.64 -11.46 -1.88
C GLN A 47 -1.15 -10.10 -2.39
N ALA A 48 -1.70 -9.28 -1.51
CA ALA A 48 -2.23 -7.97 -1.89
C ALA A 48 -1.15 -7.04 -2.48
N LEU A 49 0.10 -7.19 -2.03
CA LEU A 49 1.24 -6.41 -2.51
C LEU A 49 2.01 -7.08 -3.65
N SER A 50 1.65 -8.30 -4.01
CA SER A 50 2.36 -9.10 -5.01
C SER A 50 3.85 -9.26 -4.70
N VAL A 51 4.16 -9.54 -3.44
CA VAL A 51 5.52 -9.82 -2.96
C VAL A 51 5.60 -11.21 -2.33
N SER A 52 6.82 -11.73 -2.17
CA SER A 52 7.03 -13.03 -1.53
C SER A 52 6.81 -12.95 -0.01
N ASP A 53 6.47 -14.09 0.61
CA ASP A 53 6.35 -14.19 2.07
C ASP A 53 7.63 -13.79 2.80
N PRO A 54 8.86 -14.21 2.38
CA PRO A 54 10.08 -13.70 2.99
C PRO A 54 10.26 -12.19 2.89
N ALA A 55 9.90 -11.59 1.75
CA ALA A 55 10.00 -10.14 1.56
C ALA A 55 9.06 -9.38 2.50
N ILE A 56 7.80 -9.81 2.61
CA ILE A 56 6.85 -9.17 3.52
C ILE A 56 7.27 -9.36 4.99
N SER A 57 7.80 -10.52 5.34
CA SER A 57 8.29 -10.80 6.69
C SER A 57 9.40 -9.82 7.10
N ARG A 58 10.35 -9.57 6.20
CA ARG A 58 11.43 -8.59 6.44
C ARG A 58 10.90 -7.17 6.58
N ALA A 59 10.01 -6.77 5.68
CA ALA A 59 9.40 -5.44 5.70
C ALA A 59 8.61 -5.20 6.99
N LEU A 60 7.81 -6.18 7.43
CA LEU A 60 7.04 -6.08 8.65
C LEU A 60 7.90 -6.00 9.90
N ARG A 61 9.01 -6.74 9.96
CA ARG A 61 9.95 -6.64 11.09
C ARG A 61 10.53 -5.23 11.21
N SER A 62 10.89 -4.62 10.10
CA SER A 62 11.39 -3.25 10.08
C SER A 62 10.32 -2.25 10.55
N LEU A 63 9.11 -2.37 10.03
CA LEU A 63 8.00 -1.49 10.39
C LEU A 63 7.55 -1.68 11.84
N GLU A 64 7.58 -2.91 12.35
CA GLU A 64 7.28 -3.21 13.75
C GLU A 64 8.33 -2.60 14.68
N ALA A 65 9.61 -2.71 14.32
CA ALA A 65 10.71 -2.08 15.07
C ALA A 65 10.56 -0.55 15.12
N ASP A 66 10.05 0.05 14.05
CA ASP A 66 9.79 1.50 13.98
C ASP A 66 8.45 1.90 14.64
N GLY A 67 7.70 0.94 15.18
CA GLY A 67 6.44 1.19 15.85
C GLY A 67 5.27 1.55 14.93
N LEU A 68 5.35 1.23 13.65
CA LEU A 68 4.33 1.59 12.64
C LEU A 68 3.27 0.51 12.45
N VAL A 69 3.63 -0.75 12.70
CA VAL A 69 2.71 -1.89 12.67
C VAL A 69 2.88 -2.72 13.94
N GLN A 70 1.86 -3.53 14.24
CA GLN A 70 1.93 -4.53 15.29
C GLN A 70 1.40 -5.86 14.79
N VAL A 71 1.96 -6.94 15.32
CA VAL A 71 1.54 -8.30 15.01
C VAL A 71 0.92 -8.88 16.28
N VAL A 72 -0.32 -9.33 16.18
CA VAL A 72 -1.07 -9.89 17.32
C VAL A 72 -1.53 -11.31 16.98
N VAL A 73 -1.71 -12.13 18.00
CA VAL A 73 -2.27 -13.46 17.83
C VAL A 73 -3.77 -13.33 17.57
N ASP A 74 -4.28 -14.05 16.57
CA ASP A 74 -5.71 -14.09 16.27
C ASP A 74 -6.45 -14.74 17.44
N PRO A 75 -7.42 -14.05 18.09
CA PRO A 75 -8.18 -14.63 19.19
C PRO A 75 -8.98 -15.87 18.80
N ALA A 76 -9.37 -15.97 17.52
CA ALA A 76 -10.13 -17.11 17.01
C ALA A 76 -9.24 -18.30 16.61
N HIS A 77 -7.92 -18.10 16.50
CA HIS A 77 -7.01 -19.13 16.02
C HIS A 77 -5.59 -18.92 16.57
N ALA A 78 -5.23 -19.67 17.62
CA ALA A 78 -4.00 -19.47 18.41
C ALA A 78 -2.67 -19.51 17.62
N ARG A 79 -2.64 -20.11 16.43
CA ARG A 79 -1.45 -20.18 15.57
C ARG A 79 -1.41 -19.09 14.49
N ARG A 80 -2.50 -18.35 14.36
CA ARG A 80 -2.64 -17.31 13.34
C ARG A 80 -2.24 -15.97 13.90
N ARG A 81 -1.41 -15.25 13.15
CA ARG A 81 -0.98 -13.91 13.51
C ARG A 81 -1.62 -12.91 12.56
N LEU A 82 -2.08 -11.81 13.11
CA LEU A 82 -2.71 -10.72 12.38
C LEU A 82 -1.85 -9.47 12.48
N VAL A 83 -1.73 -8.77 11.38
CA VAL A 83 -1.00 -7.50 11.29
C VAL A 83 -2.00 -6.36 11.29
N THR A 84 -1.74 -5.34 12.08
CA THR A 84 -2.53 -4.10 12.13
C THR A 84 -1.61 -2.89 12.15
N LEU A 85 -2.14 -1.74 11.73
CA LEU A 85 -1.45 -0.47 11.94
C LEU A 85 -1.49 -0.09 13.41
N THR A 86 -0.42 0.52 13.89
CA THR A 86 -0.46 1.27 15.15
C THR A 86 -1.05 2.66 14.88
N GLU A 87 -1.40 3.38 15.93
CA GLU A 87 -1.80 4.79 15.81
C GLU A 87 -0.70 5.61 15.13
N THR A 88 0.57 5.37 15.50
CA THR A 88 1.74 6.02 14.90
C THR A 88 1.86 5.69 13.41
N GLY A 89 1.65 4.43 13.03
CA GLY A 89 1.69 3.99 11.63
C GLY A 89 0.59 4.64 10.78
N ARG A 90 -0.61 4.72 11.31
CA ARG A 90 -1.75 5.37 10.65
C ARG A 90 -1.48 6.86 10.42
N LYS A 91 -0.99 7.56 11.43
CA LYS A 91 -0.62 8.98 11.33
C LYS A 91 0.50 9.18 10.32
N ALA A 92 1.54 8.36 10.37
CA ALA A 92 2.67 8.44 9.44
C ALA A 92 2.20 8.28 7.99
N PHE A 93 1.31 7.32 7.70
CA PHE A 93 0.74 7.13 6.38
C PHE A 93 -0.09 8.34 5.94
N HIS A 94 -0.96 8.87 6.81
CA HIS A 94 -1.82 10.02 6.47
C HIS A 94 -1.03 11.31 6.25
N VAL A 95 0.09 11.49 6.92
CA VAL A 95 0.96 12.66 6.75
C VAL A 95 1.85 12.55 5.51
N ASN A 96 2.45 11.38 5.27
CA ASN A 96 3.47 11.19 4.23
C ASN A 96 2.96 10.46 2.98
N GLY A 97 1.99 9.57 3.12
CA GLY A 97 1.49 8.73 2.03
C GLY A 97 0.29 9.32 1.31
N LYS A 98 -0.73 9.70 2.06
CA LYS A 98 -1.97 10.22 1.48
C LYS A 98 -1.75 11.50 0.64
N PRO A 99 -0.96 12.48 1.07
CA PRO A 99 -0.66 13.65 0.24
C PRO A 99 0.00 13.30 -1.11
N LEU A 100 0.77 12.23 -1.15
CA LEU A 100 1.38 11.75 -2.41
C LEU A 100 0.31 11.35 -3.43
N TYR A 101 -0.71 10.62 -3.01
CA TYR A 101 -1.82 10.23 -3.88
C TYR A 101 -2.66 11.44 -4.30
N ASP A 102 -2.90 12.37 -3.38
CA ASP A 102 -3.67 13.59 -3.66
C ASP A 102 -2.93 14.50 -4.67
N GLU A 103 -1.62 14.66 -4.55
CA GLU A 103 -0.78 15.40 -5.50
C GLU A 103 -0.81 14.76 -6.89
N PHE A 104 -0.72 13.44 -6.96
CA PHE A 104 -0.77 12.70 -8.23
C PHE A 104 -2.12 12.87 -8.91
N ARG A 105 -3.21 12.71 -8.16
CA ARG A 105 -4.57 12.94 -8.66
C ARG A 105 -4.73 14.36 -9.20
N ALA A 106 -4.33 15.36 -8.42
CA ALA A 106 -4.43 16.76 -8.81
C ALA A 106 -3.66 17.05 -10.11
N ALA A 107 -2.47 16.49 -10.26
CA ALA A 107 -1.66 16.64 -11.47
C ALA A 107 -2.35 16.03 -12.70
N LEU A 108 -2.96 14.88 -12.58
CA LEU A 108 -3.68 14.22 -13.66
C LEU A 108 -4.94 15.00 -14.05
N VAL A 109 -5.71 15.46 -13.07
CA VAL A 109 -6.91 16.29 -13.30
C VAL A 109 -6.55 17.59 -13.99
N ALA A 110 -5.49 18.26 -13.56
CA ALA A 110 -4.99 19.49 -14.18
C ALA A 110 -4.56 19.29 -15.64
N ALA A 111 -4.08 18.09 -15.98
CA ALA A 111 -3.70 17.71 -17.34
C ALA A 111 -4.90 17.29 -18.22
N GLY A 112 -6.11 17.34 -17.69
CA GLY A 112 -7.33 16.94 -18.41
C GLY A 112 -7.58 15.43 -18.45
N PHE A 113 -6.88 14.65 -17.64
CA PHE A 113 -7.08 13.21 -17.60
C PHE A 113 -8.37 12.86 -16.84
N PRO A 114 -9.23 11.96 -17.37
CA PRO A 114 -10.50 11.59 -16.74
C PRO A 114 -10.28 10.65 -15.54
N TYR A 115 -9.78 11.19 -14.45
CA TYR A 115 -9.31 10.43 -13.29
C TYR A 115 -10.41 9.58 -12.63
N GLU A 116 -11.62 10.11 -12.48
CA GLU A 116 -12.73 9.38 -11.85
C GLU A 116 -13.09 8.12 -12.65
N ARG A 117 -13.18 8.25 -13.97
CA ARG A 117 -13.42 7.12 -14.86
C ARG A 117 -12.28 6.10 -14.81
N TYR A 118 -11.05 6.58 -14.81
CA TYR A 118 -9.87 5.74 -14.67
C TYR A 118 -9.93 4.93 -13.37
N LEU A 119 -10.30 5.58 -12.27
CA LEU A 119 -10.40 4.93 -10.96
C LEU A 119 -11.49 3.86 -10.96
N GLU A 120 -12.68 4.16 -11.48
CA GLU A 120 -13.79 3.20 -11.60
C GLU A 120 -13.39 1.97 -12.42
N ASP A 121 -12.83 2.20 -13.61
CA ASP A 121 -12.42 1.12 -14.52
C ASP A 121 -11.27 0.27 -13.91
N THR A 122 -10.35 0.91 -13.19
CA THR A 122 -9.23 0.22 -12.53
C THR A 122 -9.71 -0.62 -11.34
N LEU A 123 -10.63 -0.11 -10.54
CA LEU A 123 -11.23 -0.89 -9.45
C LEU A 123 -11.95 -2.11 -9.98
N ARG A 124 -12.72 -1.95 -11.05
CA ARG A 124 -13.41 -3.08 -11.70
C ARG A 124 -12.42 -4.11 -12.25
N LEU A 125 -11.31 -3.66 -12.84
CA LEU A 125 -10.26 -4.55 -13.32
C LEU A 125 -9.65 -5.35 -12.16
N ALA A 126 -9.36 -4.69 -11.05
CA ALA A 126 -8.82 -5.34 -9.85
C ALA A 126 -9.77 -6.43 -9.33
N GLU A 127 -11.06 -6.13 -9.21
CA GLU A 127 -12.08 -7.10 -8.79
C GLU A 127 -12.12 -8.33 -9.71
N LEU A 128 -12.05 -8.11 -11.02
CA LEU A 128 -12.04 -9.21 -12.00
C LEU A 128 -10.80 -10.09 -11.87
N LEU A 129 -9.63 -9.48 -11.62
CA LEU A 129 -8.38 -10.20 -11.46
C LEU A 129 -8.30 -10.96 -10.13
N GLU A 130 -8.89 -10.42 -9.08
CA GLU A 130 -8.95 -11.09 -7.77
C GLU A 130 -9.93 -12.27 -7.76
N SER A 131 -10.93 -12.27 -8.64
CA SER A 131 -11.91 -13.36 -8.77
C SER A 131 -11.40 -14.54 -9.61
N ASP A 132 -10.31 -14.36 -10.27
CA ASP A 132 -9.72 -15.34 -11.19
C ASP A 132 -8.76 -16.26 -10.42
#